data_323b2ad357e80a3e6a4a455bde900ec3
#
_entry.id   323b2ad357e80a3e6a4a455bde900ec3
#
_cell.length_a   1.000
_cell.length_b   1.000
_cell.length_c   1.000
_cell.angle_alpha   90.00
_cell.angle_beta   90.00
_cell.angle_gamma   90.00
#
_symmetry.space_group_name_H-M   'P 1'
#
loop_
_entity.id
_entity.type
_entity.pdbx_description
1 polymer ?
#
loop_
_entity_poly.entity_id
_entity_poly.type
_entity_poly.pdbx_seq_one_letter_code
_entity_poly.pdbx_strand_id
1 'polypeptide(L)'
;MLPKPNELPTTTYEAKQIVCPLGLEIKKIHACPNDCILYRGKDYENLDECPVCKASRYKIRRDDPSDVEGEERPRKKIPAKVMWYAPIIPRLKRLFRNKDHAKLLRWHKEDRKVDNMLRHPADGS
;
A
#
# COMPACT_ATOMS: atom_id res chain seq x y z
N MET A 1 -21.77 23.85 -12.05
CA MET A 1 -21.40 23.51 -13.45
C MET A 1 -19.96 23.95 -13.69
N LEU A 2 -19.12 23.06 -14.20
CA LEU A 2 -17.73 23.42 -14.52
C LEU A 2 -17.67 24.26 -15.79
N PRO A 3 -16.76 25.25 -15.89
CA PRO A 3 -16.60 26.05 -17.11
C PRO A 3 -16.14 25.17 -18.28
N LYS A 4 -16.63 25.48 -19.48
CA LYS A 4 -16.20 24.83 -20.71
C LYS A 4 -15.24 25.78 -21.45
N PRO A 5 -14.17 25.28 -22.11
CA PRO A 5 -13.77 23.87 -22.20
C PRO A 5 -13.06 23.40 -20.93
N ASN A 6 -13.27 22.16 -20.56
CA ASN A 6 -12.51 21.50 -19.48
C ASN A 6 -11.93 20.17 -20.01
N GLU A 7 -10.76 19.83 -19.53
CA GLU A 7 -10.03 18.61 -19.89
C GLU A 7 -10.30 17.46 -18.89
N LEU A 8 -11.43 17.50 -18.21
CA LEU A 8 -11.76 16.47 -17.24
C LEU A 8 -12.13 15.16 -17.94
N PRO A 9 -11.69 14.03 -17.41
CA PRO A 9 -12.01 12.71 -17.96
C PRO A 9 -13.52 12.47 -17.93
N THR A 10 -14.04 11.93 -19.01
CA THR A 10 -15.47 11.66 -19.17
C THR A 10 -15.89 10.35 -18.50
N THR A 11 -14.94 9.43 -18.31
CA THR A 11 -15.18 8.12 -17.71
C THR A 11 -14.37 7.92 -16.43
N THR A 12 -14.91 7.06 -15.54
CA THR A 12 -14.20 6.64 -14.31
C THR A 12 -12.88 5.94 -14.63
N TYR A 13 -12.79 5.28 -15.77
CA TYR A 13 -11.56 4.61 -16.21
C TYR A 13 -10.46 5.62 -16.54
N GLU A 14 -10.77 6.63 -17.35
CA GLU A 14 -9.85 7.73 -17.70
C GLU A 14 -9.41 8.50 -16.45
N ALA A 15 -10.37 8.82 -15.56
CA ALA A 15 -10.07 9.47 -14.29
C ALA A 15 -9.06 8.64 -13.46
N LYS A 16 -9.22 7.32 -13.39
CA LYS A 16 -8.29 6.43 -12.71
C LYS A 16 -6.91 6.42 -13.37
N GLN A 17 -6.82 6.45 -14.69
CA GLN A 17 -5.54 6.51 -15.39
C GLN A 17 -4.75 7.78 -15.06
N ILE A 18 -5.42 8.90 -14.86
CA ILE A 18 -4.79 10.17 -14.50
C ILE A 18 -4.44 10.20 -13.01
N VAL A 19 -5.35 9.75 -12.14
CA VAL A 19 -5.19 9.84 -10.68
C VAL A 19 -4.25 8.78 -10.12
N CYS A 20 -4.26 7.55 -10.65
CA CYS A 20 -3.43 6.46 -10.15
C CYS A 20 -1.92 6.74 -10.19
N PRO A 21 -1.35 7.32 -11.27
CA PRO A 21 0.07 7.71 -11.29
C PRO A 21 0.41 8.84 -10.30
N LEU A 22 -0.56 9.69 -9.96
CA LEU A 22 -0.42 10.72 -8.93
C LEU A 22 -0.56 10.15 -7.53
N GLY A 23 -1.04 8.92 -7.42
CA GLY A 23 -1.22 8.18 -6.18
C GLY A 23 0.12 7.89 -5.49
N LEU A 24 0.03 7.65 -4.19
CA LEU A 24 1.17 7.20 -3.42
C LEU A 24 1.38 5.72 -3.71
N GLU A 25 2.61 5.34 -4.02
CA GLU A 25 2.97 3.95 -4.25
C GLU A 25 2.52 3.07 -3.07
N ILE A 26 1.78 2.02 -3.39
CA ILE A 26 1.37 0.98 -2.43
C ILE A 26 1.97 -0.33 -2.90
N LYS A 27 2.73 -0.99 -2.02
CA LYS A 27 3.35 -2.29 -2.31
C LYS A 27 2.49 -3.41 -1.74
N LYS A 28 2.25 -4.43 -2.56
CA LYS A 28 1.62 -5.66 -2.12
C LYS A 28 2.72 -6.62 -1.67
N ILE A 29 2.66 -7.06 -0.44
CA ILE A 29 3.59 -8.04 0.13
C ILE A 29 2.77 -9.28 0.48
N HIS A 30 3.19 -10.45 -0.01
CA HIS A 30 2.53 -11.68 0.35
C HIS A 30 2.75 -11.98 1.84
N ALA A 31 1.73 -12.51 2.49
CA ALA A 31 1.75 -12.88 3.90
C ALA A 31 1.34 -14.35 4.07
N CYS A 32 1.84 -14.97 5.12
CA CYS A 32 1.38 -16.28 5.53
C CYS A 32 -0.12 -16.23 5.89
N PRO A 33 -0.94 -17.23 5.49
CA PRO A 33 -2.35 -17.29 5.88
C PRO A 33 -2.57 -17.21 7.39
N ASN A 34 -1.64 -17.80 8.15
CA ASN A 34 -1.65 -17.85 9.62
C ASN A 34 -0.85 -16.73 10.30
N ASP A 35 -0.54 -15.66 9.57
CA ASP A 35 0.17 -14.47 10.06
C ASP A 35 1.57 -14.69 10.65
N CYS A 36 2.22 -15.83 10.39
CA CYS A 36 3.53 -16.14 10.93
C CYS A 36 4.64 -15.26 10.38
N ILE A 37 4.63 -15.02 9.04
CA ILE A 37 5.67 -14.26 8.33
C ILE A 37 5.10 -13.42 7.20
N LEU A 38 5.89 -12.41 6.80
CA LEU A 38 5.75 -11.72 5.51
C LEU A 38 6.79 -12.27 4.55
N TYR A 39 6.40 -12.61 3.32
CA TYR A 39 7.31 -13.05 2.27
C TYR A 39 8.07 -11.84 1.68
N ARG A 40 9.01 -11.33 2.47
CA ARG A 40 9.80 -10.13 2.17
C ARG A 40 11.25 -10.31 2.62
N GLY A 41 12.18 -9.68 1.87
CA GLY A 41 13.61 -9.74 2.16
C GLY A 41 14.27 -10.99 1.59
N LYS A 42 15.60 -11.05 1.66
CA LYS A 42 16.40 -12.09 1.01
C LYS A 42 16.05 -13.51 1.46
N ASP A 43 15.65 -13.67 2.72
CA ASP A 43 15.43 -14.99 3.32
C ASP A 43 14.04 -15.59 3.00
N TYR A 44 13.03 -14.74 2.77
CA TYR A 44 11.63 -15.19 2.64
C TYR A 44 10.99 -14.90 1.29
N GLU A 45 11.61 -14.05 0.47
CA GLU A 45 11.01 -13.59 -0.79
C GLU A 45 10.72 -14.73 -1.78
N ASN A 46 11.58 -15.74 -1.81
CA ASN A 46 11.51 -16.85 -2.77
C ASN A 46 10.81 -18.11 -2.22
N LEU A 47 10.32 -18.09 -0.99
CA LEU A 47 9.67 -19.25 -0.39
C LEU A 47 8.24 -19.41 -0.91
N ASP A 48 7.85 -20.63 -1.23
CA ASP A 48 6.47 -21.01 -1.59
C ASP A 48 5.66 -21.48 -0.39
N GLU A 49 6.34 -21.83 0.72
CA GLU A 49 5.72 -22.30 1.97
C GLU A 49 6.25 -21.52 3.18
N CYS A 50 5.42 -21.43 4.22
CA CYS A 50 5.81 -20.80 5.47
C CYS A 50 6.79 -21.68 6.25
N PRO A 51 7.99 -21.22 6.62
CA PRO A 51 8.94 -22.02 7.39
C PRO A 51 8.44 -22.37 8.80
N VAL A 52 7.50 -21.59 9.34
CA VAL A 52 6.95 -21.78 10.71
C VAL A 52 5.81 -22.79 10.72
N CYS A 53 4.77 -22.58 9.91
CA CYS A 53 3.55 -23.37 9.95
C CYS A 53 3.33 -24.27 8.73
N LYS A 54 4.27 -24.28 7.77
CA LYS A 54 4.20 -25.07 6.52
C LYS A 54 2.99 -24.77 5.62
N ALA A 55 2.24 -23.71 5.91
CA ALA A 55 1.13 -23.32 5.07
C ALA A 55 1.63 -22.76 3.72
N SER A 56 0.93 -23.10 2.63
CA SER A 56 1.26 -22.63 1.30
C SER A 56 1.08 -21.10 1.19
N ARG A 57 2.03 -20.45 0.52
CA ARG A 57 1.98 -19.02 0.17
C ARG A 57 0.83 -18.70 -0.78
N TYR A 58 0.42 -19.67 -1.60
CA TYR A 58 -0.59 -19.49 -2.64
C TYR A 58 -1.85 -20.24 -2.32
N LYS A 59 -2.99 -19.74 -2.82
CA LYS A 59 -4.27 -20.43 -2.72
C LYS A 59 -4.22 -21.75 -3.48
N ILE A 60 -4.61 -22.83 -2.81
CA ILE A 60 -4.86 -24.11 -3.45
C ILE A 60 -6.17 -23.93 -4.22
N ARG A 61 -6.12 -23.99 -5.54
CA ARG A 61 -7.33 -24.09 -6.35
C ARG A 61 -7.88 -25.51 -6.16
N ARG A 62 -9.13 -25.62 -5.77
CA ARG A 62 -9.88 -26.85 -5.97
C ARG A 62 -10.05 -26.97 -7.47
N ASP A 63 -9.68 -28.11 -8.02
CA ASP A 63 -9.77 -28.39 -9.45
C ASP A 63 -11.17 -28.05 -9.93
N ASP A 64 -11.27 -27.08 -10.82
CA ASP A 64 -12.51 -26.76 -11.50
C ASP A 64 -12.70 -27.84 -12.58
N PRO A 65 -13.82 -28.60 -12.58
CA PRO A 65 -14.06 -29.68 -13.55
C PRO A 65 -14.08 -29.22 -15.03
N SER A 66 -14.00 -27.93 -15.27
CA SER A 66 -13.94 -27.33 -16.60
C SER A 66 -12.53 -27.26 -17.21
N ASP A 67 -11.49 -27.73 -16.52
CA ASP A 67 -10.14 -27.85 -17.07
C ASP A 67 -10.04 -29.07 -18.03
N VAL A 68 -10.83 -29.04 -19.11
CA VAL A 68 -10.69 -29.97 -20.24
C VAL A 68 -9.42 -29.59 -20.99
N GLU A 69 -8.62 -30.60 -21.23
CA GLU A 69 -7.39 -30.71 -21.98
C GLU A 69 -7.14 -29.60 -23.02
N GLY A 70 -5.94 -29.00 -22.95
CA GLY A 70 -5.36 -28.27 -24.07
C GLY A 70 -5.10 -26.80 -23.82
N GLU A 71 -3.98 -26.50 -23.26
CA GLU A 71 -3.10 -25.36 -23.34
C GLU A 71 -2.47 -25.07 -21.97
N GLU A 72 -1.21 -25.40 -21.83
CA GLU A 72 -0.36 -25.01 -20.71
C GLU A 72 -0.14 -23.47 -20.70
N ARG A 73 -1.18 -22.72 -20.37
CA ARG A 73 -0.96 -21.31 -20.02
C ARG A 73 -0.35 -21.25 -18.63
N PRO A 74 0.77 -20.51 -18.41
CA PRO A 74 1.36 -20.38 -17.10
C PRO A 74 0.33 -19.81 -16.13
N ARG A 75 -0.22 -20.68 -15.29
CA ARG A 75 -1.31 -20.36 -14.36
C ARG A 75 -0.79 -19.36 -13.32
N LYS A 76 -1.38 -18.17 -13.30
CA LYS A 76 -0.97 -17.11 -12.37
C LYS A 76 -1.23 -17.55 -10.93
N LYS A 77 -0.15 -17.76 -10.16
CA LYS A 77 -0.23 -18.11 -8.74
C LYS A 77 -0.89 -16.96 -7.95
N ILE A 78 -2.01 -17.22 -7.28
CA ILE A 78 -2.74 -16.22 -6.48
C ILE A 78 -2.29 -16.34 -5.03
N PRO A 79 -1.75 -15.26 -4.40
CA PRO A 79 -1.32 -15.33 -3.01
C PRO A 79 -2.49 -15.62 -2.07
N ALA A 80 -2.26 -16.43 -1.04
CA ALA A 80 -3.28 -16.78 -0.05
C ALA A 80 -3.68 -15.56 0.79
N LYS A 81 -2.70 -14.74 1.17
CA LYS A 81 -2.90 -13.49 1.91
C LYS A 81 -1.96 -12.41 1.42
N VAL A 82 -2.41 -11.16 1.44
CA VAL A 82 -1.63 -10.00 0.99
C VAL A 82 -1.73 -8.89 2.03
N MET A 83 -0.59 -8.33 2.38
CA MET A 83 -0.48 -7.09 3.14
C MET A 83 -0.24 -5.92 2.18
N TRP A 84 -0.94 -4.82 2.38
CA TRP A 84 -0.75 -3.58 1.65
C TRP A 84 0.20 -2.68 2.44
N TYR A 85 1.39 -2.48 1.91
CA TYR A 85 2.39 -1.60 2.51
C TYR A 85 2.37 -0.24 1.83
N ALA A 86 2.12 0.78 2.60
CA ALA A 86 2.08 2.16 2.15
C ALA A 86 3.31 2.92 2.69
N PRO A 87 4.38 3.13 1.89
CA PRO A 87 5.57 3.83 2.33
C PRO A 87 5.25 5.25 2.83
N ILE A 88 5.73 5.59 4.02
CA ILE A 88 5.45 6.91 4.62
C ILE A 88 6.28 8.03 4.00
N ILE A 89 7.51 7.74 3.56
CA ILE A 89 8.44 8.74 3.03
C ILE A 89 7.87 9.52 1.83
N PRO A 90 7.31 8.88 0.78
CA PRO A 90 6.68 9.61 -0.32
C PRO A 90 5.51 10.49 0.12
N ARG A 91 4.77 10.06 1.17
CA ARG A 91 3.67 10.84 1.76
C ARG A 91 4.18 12.09 2.45
N LEU A 92 5.21 11.96 3.27
CA LEU A 92 5.86 13.09 3.94
C LEU A 92 6.45 14.05 2.91
N LYS A 93 7.18 13.56 1.91
CA LYS A 93 7.73 14.40 0.82
C LYS A 93 6.64 15.20 0.12
N ARG A 94 5.46 14.62 -0.09
CA ARG A 94 4.33 15.33 -0.70
C ARG A 94 3.79 16.45 0.20
N LEU A 95 3.65 16.20 1.51
CA LEU A 95 3.23 17.21 2.48
C LEU A 95 4.21 18.37 2.54
N PHE A 96 5.52 18.09 2.56
CA PHE A 96 6.57 19.12 2.60
C PHE A 96 6.80 19.83 1.25
N ARG A 97 6.21 19.37 0.15
CA ARG A 97 6.35 20.01 -1.18
C ARG A 97 5.63 21.36 -1.24
N ASN A 98 4.54 21.53 -0.51
CA ASN A 98 3.86 22.81 -0.38
C ASN A 98 4.52 23.60 0.78
N LYS A 99 4.96 24.84 0.49
CA LYS A 99 5.67 25.70 1.45
C LYS A 99 4.82 26.03 2.69
N ASP A 100 3.52 26.26 2.50
CA ASP A 100 2.61 26.61 3.59
C ASP A 100 2.37 25.40 4.49
N HIS A 101 2.13 24.22 3.90
CA HIS A 101 2.02 22.97 4.65
C HIS A 101 3.32 22.63 5.37
N ALA A 102 4.47 22.82 4.72
CA ALA A 102 5.77 22.57 5.33
C ALA A 102 6.01 23.46 6.56
N LYS A 103 5.55 24.72 6.52
CA LYS A 103 5.60 25.63 7.66
C LYS A 103 4.72 25.13 8.80
N LEU A 104 3.47 24.76 8.50
CA LEU A 104 2.54 24.21 9.50
C LEU A 104 3.05 22.91 10.12
N LEU A 105 3.71 22.06 9.36
CA LEU A 105 4.26 20.79 9.87
C LEU A 105 5.46 20.98 10.81
N ARG A 106 6.10 22.17 10.81
CA ARG A 106 7.22 22.51 11.70
C ARG A 106 6.78 23.14 13.02
N TRP A 107 5.47 23.36 13.21
CA TRP A 107 4.91 23.98 14.43
C TRP A 107 5.46 23.34 15.71
N HIS A 108 5.71 22.04 15.68
CA HIS A 108 6.19 21.28 16.82
C HIS A 108 7.55 21.78 17.33
N LYS A 109 8.39 22.27 16.44
CA LYS A 109 9.72 22.82 16.76
C LYS A 109 9.68 24.33 16.94
N GLU A 110 8.87 25.03 16.15
CA GLU A 110 8.93 26.49 15.99
C GLU A 110 7.88 27.21 16.84
N ASP A 111 6.66 26.66 16.95
CA ASP A 111 5.51 27.35 17.58
C ASP A 111 4.94 26.63 18.82
N ARG A 112 5.58 25.55 19.26
CA ARG A 112 5.14 24.79 20.42
C ARG A 112 5.35 25.58 21.71
N LYS A 113 4.28 25.74 22.51
CA LYS A 113 4.37 26.35 23.84
C LYS A 113 4.86 25.32 24.86
N VAL A 114 5.91 25.67 25.59
CA VAL A 114 6.45 24.85 26.68
C VAL A 114 6.03 25.50 28.00
N ASP A 115 4.87 25.09 28.53
CA ASP A 115 4.24 25.70 29.72
C ASP A 115 3.68 24.66 30.70
N ASN A 116 4.18 23.45 30.71
CA ASN A 116 3.75 22.32 31.56
C ASN A 116 2.27 21.91 31.42
N MET A 117 1.58 22.37 30.37
CA MET A 117 0.22 21.95 30.08
C MET A 117 0.19 20.95 28.92
N LEU A 118 -0.47 19.83 29.12
CA LEU A 118 -0.67 18.81 28.09
C LEU A 118 -1.77 19.25 27.11
N ARG A 119 -1.39 19.72 25.93
CA ARG A 119 -2.30 20.08 24.83
C ARG A 119 -2.22 19.11 23.66
N HIS A 120 -1.12 18.41 23.57
CA HIS A 120 -0.83 17.47 22.49
C HIS A 120 -0.10 16.24 23.06
N PRO A 121 -0.27 15.03 22.50
CA PRO A 121 0.42 13.81 22.97
C PRO A 121 1.95 13.97 23.07
N ALA A 122 2.54 14.84 22.25
CA ALA A 122 3.96 15.15 22.30
C ALA A 122 4.40 16.02 23.48
N ASP A 123 3.48 16.54 24.28
CA ASP A 123 3.78 17.32 25.49
C ASP A 123 4.02 16.40 26.70
N GLY A 124 3.68 15.11 26.58
CA GLY A 124 4.05 14.10 27.56
C GLY A 124 5.53 13.72 27.41
N SER A 125 6.29 13.87 28.47
CA SER A 125 7.66 13.37 28.59
C SER A 125 7.66 11.90 28.95
#